data_4ebd92791750902a37badcdd7d8c90e2
#
_entry.id   4ebd92791750902a37badcdd7d8c90e2
#
_cell.length_a   1.000
_cell.length_b   1.000
_cell.length_c   1.000
_cell.angle_alpha   90.00
_cell.angle_beta   90.00
_cell.angle_gamma   90.00
#
_symmetry.space_group_name_H-M   'P 1'
#
loop_
_entity.id
_entity.type
_entity.pdbx_description
1 polymer ?
#
loop_
_entity_poly.entity_id
_entity_poly.type
_entity_poly.pdbx_seq_one_letter_code
_entity_poly.pdbx_strand_id
1 'polypeptide(L)'
;MKNRIVRINQILGLIFLTGLIGGGYELYQLKKIDKVNGQILSGQVLDTETYPFHQKYSDAYQQAKSRNYKHAIQGFGQLLEPPKKDQENQFEIDQKMKSQIHFNIANNLFRSGLQRLVTEEGELQEQAKFDYLQAKASYEQALKLDPQSKASKFNLSLLLSIIPKNIKTVAQDPSGMEISNLPQGLP
;
A
#
# COMPACT_ATOMS: atom_id res chain seq x y z
N MET A 1 50.95 -32.46 -13.36
CA MET A 1 50.69 -31.06 -12.91
C MET A 1 49.92 -30.25 -13.95
N LYS A 2 50.36 -30.18 -15.19
CA LYS A 2 49.75 -29.36 -16.27
C LYS A 2 48.22 -29.55 -16.42
N ASN A 3 47.73 -30.78 -16.45
CA ASN A 3 46.32 -31.12 -16.62
C ASN A 3 45.43 -30.69 -15.42
N ARG A 4 46.00 -30.61 -14.21
CA ARG A 4 45.27 -30.14 -13.02
C ARG A 4 45.06 -28.63 -13.06
N ILE A 5 46.05 -27.87 -13.48
CA ILE A 5 45.97 -26.42 -13.64
C ILE A 5 44.92 -26.04 -14.71
N VAL A 6 44.96 -26.76 -15.86
CA VAL A 6 43.99 -26.53 -16.94
C VAL A 6 42.53 -26.76 -16.44
N ARG A 7 42.30 -27.87 -15.72
CA ARG A 7 40.95 -28.15 -15.15
C ARG A 7 40.50 -27.09 -14.16
N ILE A 8 41.41 -26.61 -13.30
CA ILE A 8 41.09 -25.55 -12.33
C ILE A 8 40.72 -24.27 -13.08
N ASN A 9 41.45 -23.86 -14.10
CA ASN A 9 41.17 -22.67 -14.89
C ASN A 9 39.84 -22.80 -15.66
N GLN A 10 39.52 -24.00 -16.16
CA GLN A 10 38.21 -24.25 -16.78
C GLN A 10 37.06 -24.11 -15.80
N ILE A 11 37.21 -24.64 -14.58
CA ILE A 11 36.18 -24.50 -13.52
C ILE A 11 36.01 -23.02 -13.11
N LEU A 12 37.13 -22.32 -12.91
CA LEU A 12 37.10 -20.88 -12.59
C LEU A 12 36.44 -20.05 -13.70
N GLY A 13 36.76 -20.36 -14.96
CA GLY A 13 36.15 -19.72 -16.13
C GLY A 13 34.63 -19.97 -16.18
N LEU A 14 34.20 -21.19 -15.86
CA LEU A 14 32.77 -21.54 -15.83
C LEU A 14 32.02 -20.81 -14.70
N ILE A 15 32.63 -20.74 -13.51
CA ILE A 15 32.06 -19.97 -12.38
C ILE A 15 31.96 -18.47 -12.73
N PHE A 16 32.99 -17.93 -13.38
CA PHE A 16 32.99 -16.53 -13.81
C PHE A 16 31.89 -16.25 -14.84
N LEU A 17 31.71 -17.13 -15.82
CA LEU A 17 30.65 -16.99 -16.83
C LEU A 17 29.26 -17.09 -16.22
N THR A 18 29.01 -18.03 -15.30
CA THR A 18 27.76 -18.14 -14.60
C THR A 18 27.47 -16.90 -13.75
N GLY A 19 28.48 -16.33 -13.10
CA GLY A 19 28.38 -15.07 -12.36
C GLY A 19 28.03 -13.88 -13.25
N LEU A 20 28.65 -13.79 -14.44
CA LEU A 20 28.30 -12.74 -15.42
C LEU A 20 26.86 -12.84 -15.93
N ILE A 21 26.43 -14.06 -16.28
CA ILE A 21 25.05 -14.29 -16.75
C ILE A 21 24.05 -13.97 -15.64
N GLY A 22 24.28 -14.48 -14.43
CA GLY A 22 23.43 -14.20 -13.27
C GLY A 22 23.37 -12.71 -12.94
N GLY A 23 24.52 -12.04 -12.87
CA GLY A 23 24.58 -10.60 -12.61
C GLY A 23 23.91 -9.77 -13.71
N GLY A 24 24.07 -10.16 -14.97
CA GLY A 24 23.38 -9.52 -16.10
C GLY A 24 21.87 -9.66 -16.02
N TYR A 25 21.38 -10.84 -15.64
CA TYR A 25 19.97 -11.09 -15.42
C TYR A 25 19.39 -10.25 -14.27
N GLU A 26 20.09 -10.19 -13.14
CA GLU A 26 19.67 -9.36 -11.99
C GLU A 26 19.61 -7.87 -12.35
N LEU A 27 20.61 -7.36 -13.07
CA LEU A 27 20.61 -5.98 -13.54
C LEU A 27 19.42 -5.68 -14.49
N TYR A 28 19.08 -6.64 -15.35
CA TYR A 28 17.91 -6.53 -16.21
C TYR A 28 16.62 -6.46 -15.39
N GLN A 29 16.45 -7.33 -14.38
CA GLN A 29 15.29 -7.33 -13.50
C GLN A 29 15.18 -6.03 -12.71
N LEU A 30 16.28 -5.51 -12.16
CA LEU A 30 16.31 -4.23 -11.46
C LEU A 30 15.82 -3.07 -12.36
N LYS A 31 16.33 -2.99 -13.59
CA LYS A 31 15.87 -1.96 -14.55
C LYS A 31 14.39 -2.09 -14.89
N LYS A 32 13.88 -3.32 -14.99
CA LYS A 32 12.45 -3.58 -15.23
C LYS A 32 11.60 -3.09 -14.06
N ILE A 33 12.02 -3.38 -12.82
CA ILE A 33 11.36 -2.91 -11.59
C ILE A 33 11.37 -1.38 -11.51
N ASP A 34 12.52 -0.75 -11.74
CA ASP A 34 12.64 0.72 -11.71
C ASP A 34 11.73 1.38 -12.74
N LYS A 35 11.63 0.81 -13.95
CA LYS A 35 10.73 1.30 -14.98
C LYS A 35 9.27 1.23 -14.53
N VAL A 36 8.82 0.09 -14.01
CA VAL A 36 7.44 -0.09 -13.52
C VAL A 36 7.15 0.85 -12.36
N ASN A 37 8.06 0.97 -11.40
CA ASN A 37 7.92 1.91 -10.28
C ASN A 37 7.84 3.37 -10.77
N GLY A 38 8.65 3.76 -11.74
CA GLY A 38 8.60 5.09 -12.35
C GLY A 38 7.24 5.36 -13.01
N GLN A 39 6.68 4.38 -13.73
CA GLN A 39 5.36 4.49 -14.34
C GLN A 39 4.25 4.64 -13.29
N ILE A 40 4.29 3.86 -12.19
CA ILE A 40 3.35 3.97 -11.07
C ILE A 40 3.37 5.40 -10.49
N LEU A 41 4.56 5.92 -10.22
CA LEU A 41 4.73 7.24 -9.61
C LEU A 41 4.31 8.39 -10.53
N SER A 42 4.51 8.24 -11.83
CA SER A 42 4.13 9.23 -12.85
C SER A 42 2.66 9.14 -13.29
N GLY A 43 1.95 8.05 -12.92
CA GLY A 43 0.58 7.80 -13.34
C GLY A 43 0.45 7.36 -14.81
N GLN A 44 1.54 6.87 -15.40
CA GLN A 44 1.48 6.27 -16.73
C GLN A 44 0.74 4.94 -16.68
N VAL A 45 0.01 4.62 -17.74
CA VAL A 45 -0.69 3.34 -17.86
C VAL A 45 0.32 2.21 -17.95
N LEU A 46 0.16 1.22 -17.07
CA LEU A 46 0.91 -0.02 -17.11
C LEU A 46 0.25 -1.01 -18.07
N ASP A 47 1.02 -2.00 -18.49
CA ASP A 47 0.45 -3.18 -19.14
C ASP A 47 -0.46 -3.93 -18.15
N THR A 48 -1.77 -3.79 -18.37
CA THR A 48 -2.80 -4.33 -17.45
C THR A 48 -2.88 -5.85 -17.46
N GLU A 49 -2.42 -6.51 -18.52
CA GLU A 49 -2.37 -7.97 -18.58
C GLU A 49 -1.21 -8.51 -17.72
N THR A 50 -0.04 -7.85 -17.81
CA THR A 50 1.15 -8.26 -17.06
C THR A 50 1.13 -7.75 -15.60
N TYR A 51 0.57 -6.56 -15.36
CA TYR A 51 0.64 -5.88 -14.06
C TYR A 51 -0.72 -5.38 -13.54
N PRO A 52 -1.77 -6.22 -13.48
CA PRO A 52 -3.12 -5.74 -13.11
C PRO A 52 -3.19 -5.15 -11.69
N PHE A 53 -2.49 -5.75 -10.73
CA PHE A 53 -2.40 -5.22 -9.37
C PHE A 53 -1.70 -3.86 -9.32
N HIS A 54 -0.56 -3.73 -10.00
CA HIS A 54 0.23 -2.49 -10.00
C HIS A 54 -0.51 -1.35 -10.67
N GLN A 55 -1.29 -1.64 -11.73
CA GLN A 55 -2.13 -0.62 -12.37
C GLN A 55 -3.20 -0.12 -11.40
N LYS A 56 -3.95 -1.02 -10.75
CA LYS A 56 -4.96 -0.62 -9.74
C LYS A 56 -4.35 0.18 -8.59
N TYR A 57 -3.15 -0.21 -8.14
CA TYR A 57 -2.42 0.52 -7.10
C TYR A 57 -2.03 1.92 -7.57
N SER A 58 -1.52 2.04 -8.81
CA SER A 58 -1.18 3.31 -9.43
C SER A 58 -2.39 4.23 -9.54
N ASP A 59 -3.54 3.70 -10.01
CA ASP A 59 -4.77 4.46 -10.13
C ASP A 59 -5.24 5.01 -8.78
N ALA A 60 -5.26 4.17 -7.74
CA ALA A 60 -5.60 4.60 -6.38
C ALA A 60 -4.63 5.67 -5.85
N TYR A 61 -3.33 5.52 -6.13
CA TYR A 61 -2.31 6.49 -5.77
C TYR A 61 -2.51 7.83 -6.48
N GLN A 62 -2.83 7.83 -7.77
CA GLN A 62 -3.10 9.07 -8.53
C GLN A 62 -4.39 9.76 -8.04
N GLN A 63 -5.44 9.00 -7.67
CA GLN A 63 -6.62 9.56 -7.03
C GLN A 63 -6.26 10.27 -5.71
N ALA A 64 -5.42 9.65 -4.88
CA ALA A 64 -4.92 10.26 -3.65
C ALA A 64 -4.14 11.55 -3.90
N LYS A 65 -3.27 11.56 -4.90
CA LYS A 65 -2.48 12.73 -5.31
C LYS A 65 -3.35 13.88 -5.82
N SER A 66 -4.44 13.55 -6.52
CA SER A 66 -5.44 14.49 -7.01
C SER A 66 -6.46 14.91 -5.93
N ARG A 67 -6.27 14.52 -4.67
CA ARG A 67 -7.17 14.77 -3.51
C ARG A 67 -8.55 14.14 -3.64
N ASN A 68 -8.74 13.18 -4.54
CA ASN A 68 -9.96 12.39 -4.66
C ASN A 68 -9.94 11.25 -3.63
N TYR A 69 -9.91 11.61 -2.34
CA TYR A 69 -9.66 10.66 -1.24
C TYR A 69 -10.65 9.50 -1.19
N LYS A 70 -11.93 9.75 -1.47
CA LYS A 70 -12.96 8.70 -1.50
C LYS A 70 -12.61 7.60 -2.52
N HIS A 71 -12.27 7.99 -3.75
CA HIS A 71 -11.90 7.04 -4.80
C HIS A 71 -10.57 6.33 -4.49
N ALA A 72 -9.61 7.06 -3.91
CA ALA A 72 -8.35 6.46 -3.47
C ALA A 72 -8.57 5.37 -2.40
N ILE A 73 -9.40 5.65 -1.38
CA ILE A 73 -9.74 4.69 -0.32
C ILE A 73 -10.41 3.46 -0.91
N GLN A 74 -11.38 3.63 -1.80
CA GLN A 74 -12.05 2.53 -2.48
C GLN A 74 -11.08 1.71 -3.34
N GLY A 75 -10.23 2.37 -4.13
CA GLY A 75 -9.22 1.70 -4.97
C GLY A 75 -8.22 0.89 -4.15
N PHE A 76 -7.68 1.46 -3.07
CA PHE A 76 -6.81 0.72 -2.15
C PHE A 76 -7.55 -0.40 -1.43
N GLY A 77 -8.82 -0.21 -1.02
CA GLY A 77 -9.64 -1.25 -0.38
C GLY A 77 -9.84 -2.47 -1.28
N GLN A 78 -10.11 -2.26 -2.56
CA GLN A 78 -10.27 -3.34 -3.54
C GLN A 78 -9.01 -4.20 -3.72
N LEU A 79 -7.82 -3.65 -3.43
CA LEU A 79 -6.56 -4.43 -3.47
C LEU A 79 -6.43 -5.40 -2.30
N LEU A 80 -7.18 -5.20 -1.21
CA LEU A 80 -7.20 -6.09 -0.04
C LEU A 80 -8.26 -7.19 -0.15
N GLU A 81 -9.17 -7.09 -1.14
CA GLU A 81 -10.19 -8.10 -1.35
C GLU A 81 -9.55 -9.43 -1.77
N PRO A 82 -10.08 -10.56 -1.29
CA PRO A 82 -9.59 -11.86 -1.74
C PRO A 82 -9.84 -12.04 -3.25
N PRO A 83 -8.95 -12.77 -3.95
CA PRO A 83 -9.13 -13.06 -5.36
C PRO A 83 -10.47 -13.73 -5.62
N LYS A 84 -11.16 -13.31 -6.68
CA LYS A 84 -12.37 -14.00 -7.14
C LYS A 84 -11.98 -15.39 -7.66
N LYS A 85 -12.83 -16.39 -7.42
CA LYS A 85 -12.56 -17.81 -7.76
C LYS A 85 -12.16 -18.06 -9.22
N ASP A 86 -12.50 -17.15 -10.11
CA ASP A 86 -12.25 -17.27 -11.56
C ASP A 86 -10.92 -16.60 -12.00
N GLN A 87 -10.12 -16.08 -11.06
CA GLN A 87 -8.86 -15.38 -11.35
C GLN A 87 -7.68 -16.08 -10.67
N GLU A 88 -7.32 -17.29 -11.15
CA GLU A 88 -6.20 -18.09 -10.62
C GLU A 88 -4.82 -17.40 -10.70
N ASN A 89 -4.66 -16.35 -11.49
CA ASN A 89 -3.40 -15.62 -11.70
C ASN A 89 -3.33 -14.28 -10.96
N GLN A 90 -4.06 -14.11 -9.86
CA GLN A 90 -4.02 -12.88 -9.11
C GLN A 90 -2.74 -12.80 -8.27
N PHE A 91 -2.04 -11.66 -8.36
CA PHE A 91 -0.83 -11.37 -7.59
C PHE A 91 -1.11 -11.53 -6.08
N GLU A 92 -0.44 -12.49 -5.45
CA GLU A 92 -0.51 -12.68 -4.01
C GLU A 92 0.29 -11.58 -3.30
N ILE A 93 -0.40 -10.73 -2.54
CA ILE A 93 0.22 -9.65 -1.80
C ILE A 93 0.72 -10.15 -0.44
N ASP A 94 1.99 -9.86 -0.13
CA ASP A 94 2.59 -10.17 1.14
C ASP A 94 2.06 -9.28 2.28
N GLN A 95 2.43 -9.61 3.52
CA GLN A 95 2.01 -8.84 4.70
C GLN A 95 2.51 -7.39 4.67
N LYS A 96 3.71 -7.17 4.14
CA LYS A 96 4.29 -5.83 4.04
C LYS A 96 3.52 -4.96 3.05
N MET A 97 3.14 -5.52 1.90
CA MET A 97 2.30 -4.83 0.92
C MET A 97 0.90 -4.54 1.49
N LYS A 98 0.28 -5.50 2.19
CA LYS A 98 -0.99 -5.27 2.91
C LYS A 98 -0.86 -4.13 3.91
N SER A 99 0.23 -4.10 4.68
CA SER A 99 0.53 -3.00 5.61
C SER A 99 0.60 -1.65 4.90
N GLN A 100 1.29 -1.58 3.75
CA GLN A 100 1.38 -0.35 2.95
C GLN A 100 0.03 0.10 2.39
N ILE A 101 -0.82 -0.84 1.98
CA ILE A 101 -2.17 -0.51 1.50
C ILE A 101 -3.00 0.07 2.65
N HIS A 102 -3.00 -0.55 3.83
CA HIS A 102 -3.69 -0.01 5.01
C HIS A 102 -3.14 1.36 5.41
N PHE A 103 -1.83 1.56 5.34
CA PHE A 103 -1.20 2.87 5.56
C PHE A 103 -1.71 3.93 4.58
N ASN A 104 -1.85 3.58 3.30
CA ASN A 104 -2.36 4.51 2.29
C ASN A 104 -3.85 4.82 2.50
N ILE A 105 -4.67 3.81 2.86
CA ILE A 105 -6.07 4.03 3.24
C ILE A 105 -6.15 5.01 4.41
N ALA A 106 -5.37 4.76 5.47
CA ALA A 106 -5.33 5.62 6.65
C ALA A 106 -4.92 7.06 6.33
N ASN A 107 -3.89 7.24 5.49
CA ASN A 107 -3.47 8.57 5.05
C ASN A 107 -4.57 9.32 4.28
N ASN A 108 -5.31 8.63 3.42
CA ASN A 108 -6.39 9.25 2.65
C ASN A 108 -7.59 9.61 3.54
N LEU A 109 -7.95 8.73 4.48
CA LEU A 109 -8.97 9.03 5.50
C LEU A 109 -8.57 10.22 6.37
N PHE A 110 -7.33 10.24 6.85
CA PHE A 110 -6.83 11.35 7.65
C PHE A 110 -6.88 12.68 6.89
N ARG A 111 -6.43 12.71 5.64
CA ARG A 111 -6.49 13.89 4.79
C ARG A 111 -7.92 14.30 4.45
N SER A 112 -8.83 13.34 4.23
CA SER A 112 -10.27 13.60 4.05
C SER A 112 -10.85 14.28 5.28
N GLY A 113 -10.57 13.77 6.47
CA GLY A 113 -10.98 14.39 7.73
C GLY A 113 -10.45 15.81 7.90
N LEU A 114 -9.19 16.06 7.56
CA LEU A 114 -8.59 17.39 7.61
C LEU A 114 -9.26 18.41 6.67
N GLN A 115 -9.85 17.99 5.57
CA GLN A 115 -10.59 18.87 4.67
C GLN A 115 -11.96 19.30 5.22
N ARG A 116 -12.48 18.58 6.22
CA ARG A 116 -13.82 18.76 6.79
C ARG A 116 -13.77 19.12 8.27
N LEU A 117 -12.77 19.93 8.64
CA LEU A 117 -12.35 20.03 10.05
C LEU A 117 -13.43 20.56 10.99
N VAL A 118 -14.07 21.68 10.67
CA VAL A 118 -14.90 22.39 11.65
C VAL A 118 -16.20 22.90 11.05
N THR A 119 -17.25 22.96 11.86
CA THR A 119 -18.47 23.70 11.59
C THR A 119 -18.23 25.21 11.79
N GLU A 120 -19.23 26.03 11.43
CA GLU A 120 -19.17 27.48 11.69
C GLU A 120 -19.05 27.78 13.18
N GLU A 121 -19.57 26.91 14.05
CA GLU A 121 -19.51 27.01 15.51
C GLU A 121 -18.14 26.53 16.08
N GLY A 122 -17.22 26.07 15.23
CA GLY A 122 -15.90 25.57 15.63
C GLY A 122 -15.87 24.14 16.13
N GLU A 123 -16.97 23.40 15.99
CA GLU A 123 -17.03 21.98 16.34
C GLU A 123 -16.53 21.08 15.21
N LEU A 124 -15.96 19.93 15.58
CA LEU A 124 -15.49 18.95 14.61
C LEU A 124 -16.70 18.29 13.92
N GLN A 125 -16.77 18.36 12.59
CA GLN A 125 -17.83 17.75 11.83
C GLN A 125 -17.88 16.24 12.03
N GLU A 126 -19.07 15.65 12.08
CA GLU A 126 -19.28 14.21 12.31
C GLU A 126 -18.55 13.36 11.24
N GLN A 127 -18.56 13.80 9.99
CA GLN A 127 -17.85 13.10 8.92
C GLN A 127 -16.31 13.12 9.14
N ALA A 128 -15.76 14.21 9.66
CA ALA A 128 -14.34 14.27 10.01
C ALA A 128 -14.01 13.34 11.19
N LYS A 129 -14.90 13.26 12.19
CA LYS A 129 -14.76 12.29 13.29
C LYS A 129 -14.73 10.86 12.78
N PHE A 130 -15.68 10.52 11.89
CA PHE A 130 -15.72 9.20 11.26
C PHE A 130 -14.42 8.90 10.49
N ASP A 131 -13.99 9.81 9.62
CA ASP A 131 -12.76 9.65 8.84
C ASP A 131 -11.54 9.44 9.75
N TYR A 132 -11.44 10.16 10.87
CA TYR A 132 -10.34 10.00 11.83
C TYR A 132 -10.37 8.67 12.56
N LEU A 133 -11.54 8.18 12.98
CA LEU A 133 -11.66 6.88 13.63
C LEU A 133 -11.28 5.74 12.67
N GLN A 134 -11.72 5.83 11.43
CA GLN A 134 -11.36 4.86 10.39
C GLN A 134 -9.85 4.94 10.04
N ALA A 135 -9.28 6.15 10.00
CA ALA A 135 -7.84 6.34 9.81
C ALA A 135 -7.04 5.68 10.93
N LYS A 136 -7.47 5.87 12.20
CA LYS A 136 -6.85 5.21 13.35
C LYS A 136 -6.86 3.69 13.19
N ALA A 137 -8.03 3.10 12.92
CA ALA A 137 -8.18 1.66 12.73
C ALA A 137 -7.26 1.13 11.60
N SER A 138 -7.19 1.87 10.49
CA SER A 138 -6.35 1.48 9.34
C SER A 138 -4.85 1.59 9.66
N TYR A 139 -4.38 2.61 10.42
CA TYR A 139 -2.99 2.66 10.89
C TYR A 139 -2.66 1.53 11.86
N GLU A 140 -3.59 1.18 12.77
CA GLU A 140 -3.43 0.05 13.69
C GLU A 140 -3.32 -1.28 12.93
N GLN A 141 -4.12 -1.47 11.87
CA GLN A 141 -3.99 -2.64 10.99
C GLN A 141 -2.65 -2.66 10.25
N ALA A 142 -2.20 -1.51 9.72
CA ALA A 142 -0.88 -1.42 9.11
C ALA A 142 0.22 -1.85 10.10
N LEU A 143 0.14 -1.43 11.36
CA LEU A 143 1.11 -1.77 12.40
C LEU A 143 1.01 -3.22 12.88
N LYS A 144 -0.17 -3.85 12.84
CA LYS A 144 -0.31 -5.29 13.11
C LYS A 144 0.43 -6.13 12.06
N LEU A 145 0.38 -5.71 10.80
CA LEU A 145 1.03 -6.39 9.67
C LEU A 145 2.53 -6.08 9.57
N ASP A 146 2.93 -4.85 9.88
CA ASP A 146 4.33 -4.40 9.95
C ASP A 146 4.57 -3.55 11.21
N PRO A 147 4.90 -4.19 12.35
CA PRO A 147 5.17 -3.48 13.60
C PRO A 147 6.40 -2.55 13.53
N GLN A 148 7.24 -2.67 12.53
CA GLN A 148 8.44 -1.83 12.37
C GLN A 148 8.20 -0.59 11.50
N SER A 149 7.02 -0.42 10.92
CA SER A 149 6.67 0.73 10.09
C SER A 149 6.76 2.05 10.88
N LYS A 150 7.86 2.78 10.71
CA LYS A 150 8.07 4.09 11.34
C LYS A 150 7.05 5.12 10.85
N ALA A 151 6.68 5.06 9.57
CA ALA A 151 5.71 5.96 8.97
C ALA A 151 4.32 5.78 9.58
N SER A 152 3.86 4.53 9.77
CA SER A 152 2.57 4.25 10.39
C SER A 152 2.54 4.68 11.86
N LYS A 153 3.62 4.44 12.63
CA LYS A 153 3.74 4.91 14.01
C LYS A 153 3.67 6.43 14.11
N PHE A 154 4.42 7.12 13.27
CA PHE A 154 4.44 8.59 13.26
C PHE A 154 3.07 9.17 12.92
N ASN A 155 2.45 8.69 11.83
CA ASN A 155 1.15 9.21 11.39
C ASN A 155 0.02 8.87 12.37
N LEU A 156 0.04 7.70 13.00
CA LEU A 156 -0.90 7.36 14.07
C LEU A 156 -0.72 8.28 15.27
N SER A 157 0.51 8.54 15.70
CA SER A 157 0.80 9.46 16.80
C SER A 157 0.31 10.88 16.48
N LEU A 158 0.56 11.37 15.26
CA LEU A 158 0.07 12.67 14.80
C LEU A 158 -1.47 12.70 14.80
N LEU A 159 -2.12 11.70 14.25
CA LEU A 159 -3.58 11.58 14.26
C LEU A 159 -4.12 11.64 15.69
N LEU A 160 -3.56 10.86 16.62
CA LEU A 160 -3.98 10.81 18.03
C LEU A 160 -3.76 12.14 18.77
N SER A 161 -2.81 12.96 18.33
CA SER A 161 -2.60 14.31 18.91
C SER A 161 -3.67 15.33 18.47
N ILE A 162 -4.32 15.09 17.34
CA ILE A 162 -5.33 15.98 16.75
C ILE A 162 -6.74 15.58 17.17
N ILE A 163 -7.01 14.26 17.31
CA ILE A 163 -8.33 13.78 17.72
C ILE A 163 -8.60 14.15 19.18
N PRO A 164 -9.73 14.83 19.46
CA PRO A 164 -10.16 15.06 20.84
C PRO A 164 -10.35 13.72 21.59
N LYS A 165 -9.86 13.64 22.83
CA LYS A 165 -9.86 12.40 23.65
C LYS A 165 -11.25 11.82 23.93
N ASN A 166 -12.31 12.61 23.75
CA ASN A 166 -13.71 12.26 24.04
C ASN A 166 -14.54 11.93 22.80
N ILE A 167 -13.92 11.72 21.62
CA ILE A 167 -14.67 11.21 20.47
C ILE A 167 -15.12 9.78 20.79
N LYS A 168 -16.41 9.64 21.11
CA LYS A 168 -17.08 8.34 21.16
C LYS A 168 -17.27 7.84 19.73
N THR A 169 -17.22 6.51 19.56
CA THR A 169 -17.56 5.86 18.28
C THR A 169 -18.88 6.39 17.75
N VAL A 170 -18.84 7.10 16.63
CA VAL A 170 -20.04 7.51 15.92
C VAL A 170 -20.69 6.24 15.40
N ALA A 171 -21.97 6.03 15.71
CA ALA A 171 -22.76 4.97 15.11
C ALA A 171 -22.69 5.14 13.58
N GLN A 172 -22.49 4.03 12.88
CA GLN A 172 -22.45 4.01 11.41
C GLN A 172 -23.67 4.76 10.87
N ASP A 173 -23.44 5.84 10.13
CA ASP A 173 -24.51 6.49 9.38
C ASP A 173 -25.01 5.52 8.31
N PRO A 174 -26.32 5.17 8.27
CA PRO A 174 -26.87 4.24 7.31
C PRO A 174 -26.85 4.75 5.86
N SER A 175 -26.28 5.91 5.58
CA SER A 175 -26.20 6.49 4.23
C SER A 175 -25.20 5.80 3.31
N GLY A 176 -25.23 4.47 3.24
CA GLY A 176 -24.84 3.71 2.04
C GLY A 176 -23.36 3.67 1.66
N MET A 177 -22.44 4.04 2.53
CA MET A 177 -21.04 3.64 2.40
C MET A 177 -20.81 2.38 3.23
N GLU A 178 -21.28 1.26 2.73
CA GLU A 178 -20.71 -0.03 3.12
C GLU A 178 -19.24 -0.03 2.69
N ILE A 179 -18.37 0.42 3.59
CA ILE A 179 -16.98 -0.08 3.60
C ILE A 179 -17.10 -1.47 4.21
N SER A 180 -17.75 -2.36 3.44
CA SER A 180 -18.21 -3.66 3.91
C SER A 180 -17.11 -4.65 4.23
N ASN A 181 -15.83 -4.26 4.12
CA ASN A 181 -14.69 -5.16 4.33
C ASN A 181 -13.56 -4.55 5.16
N LEU A 182 -13.76 -3.42 5.83
CA LEU A 182 -12.82 -3.07 6.87
C LEU A 182 -13.11 -3.94 8.09
N PRO A 183 -12.16 -4.76 8.58
CA PRO A 183 -12.40 -5.59 9.75
C PRO A 183 -12.83 -4.69 10.91
N GLN A 184 -14.02 -4.94 11.44
CA GLN A 184 -14.49 -4.32 12.68
C GLN A 184 -13.43 -4.60 13.73
N GLY A 185 -13.03 -3.55 14.45
CA GLY A 185 -11.99 -3.63 15.45
C GLY A 185 -12.20 -4.81 16.37
N LEU A 186 -11.11 -5.53 16.62
CA LEU A 186 -11.06 -6.65 17.55
C LEU A 186 -11.40 -6.18 18.96
N PRO A 187 -11.99 -7.08 19.79
CA PRO A 187 -12.31 -6.82 21.19
C PRO A 187 -11.09 -6.49 22.02
#